data_8378e600964be1876c43d36389e38b6e
#
_entry.id   8378e600964be1876c43d36389e38b6e
#
_cell.length_a   1.000
_cell.length_b   1.000
_cell.length_c   1.000
_cell.angle_alpha   90.00
_cell.angle_beta   90.00
_cell.angle_gamma   90.00
#
_symmetry.space_group_name_H-M   'P 1'
#
loop_
_entity.id
_entity.type
_entity.pdbx_description
1 polymer ?
#
loop_
_entity_poly.entity_id
_entity_poly.type
_entity_poly.pdbx_seq_one_letter_code
_entity_poly.pdbx_strand_id
1 'polypeptide(L)'
;MSLIKKSTELVVPTTVKMMVYGQAGMFKTTTALSAPSPLLLDFDNGVKRVNMSHLDGVDVVQVSSWQDVREVLQEDLSPYQTIVVDTIGKMMDFIITSRCGTRQPQIKDWGAINQEFTWFTRALSSLNKNIIFVAHRDTRKEGDETVFIPALREKSYNSIVTELDLLGYMEAKTENGVRKCTITFDPTTRNDGKNTCNLPSQMVVPNILDAQGNPTAKNDFIQEKVLKPYHNMLNVKKQEQEKYMKVMEEIKDAIAQISDADGATAFVDMINKFDHVGSSLAKGRQLFLAKVAELGLIWDAKTKTYGKAA
;
A
#
# COMPACT_ATOMS: atom_id res chain seq x y z
N MET A 1 -26.48 6.84 -10.70
CA MET A 1 -25.52 5.72 -10.75
C MET A 1 -25.61 4.93 -9.45
N SER A 2 -25.60 3.58 -9.50
CA SER A 2 -25.59 2.77 -8.28
C SER A 2 -24.26 2.94 -7.53
N LEU A 3 -24.31 3.08 -6.21
CA LEU A 3 -23.13 3.07 -5.34
C LEU A 3 -22.56 1.66 -5.17
N ILE A 4 -23.40 0.63 -5.40
CA ILE A 4 -23.00 -0.78 -5.33
C ILE A 4 -22.32 -1.14 -6.65
N LYS A 5 -21.06 -1.52 -6.59
CA LYS A 5 -20.26 -1.98 -7.72
C LYS A 5 -19.84 -3.42 -7.49
N LYS A 6 -19.68 -4.19 -8.56
CA LYS A 6 -19.03 -5.49 -8.46
C LYS A 6 -17.56 -5.31 -8.08
N SER A 7 -16.97 -6.25 -7.36
CA SER A 7 -15.54 -6.21 -7.01
C SER A 7 -14.63 -6.07 -8.24
N THR A 8 -15.09 -6.54 -9.39
CA THR A 8 -14.42 -6.42 -10.69
C THR A 8 -14.46 -5.02 -11.31
N GLU A 9 -15.33 -4.15 -10.81
CA GLU A 9 -15.51 -2.76 -11.30
C GLU A 9 -14.83 -1.74 -10.38
N LEU A 10 -14.15 -2.22 -9.31
CA LEU A 10 -13.46 -1.36 -8.36
C LEU A 10 -12.17 -0.81 -8.97
N VAL A 11 -12.00 0.50 -8.91
CA VAL A 11 -10.72 1.15 -9.19
C VAL A 11 -9.85 0.99 -7.96
N VAL A 12 -8.82 0.15 -8.07
CA VAL A 12 -7.84 -0.04 -7.00
C VAL A 12 -6.85 1.12 -7.04
N PRO A 13 -6.69 1.88 -5.94
CA PRO A 13 -5.66 2.91 -5.86
C PRO A 13 -4.28 2.29 -6.05
N THR A 14 -3.44 2.94 -6.87
CA THR A 14 -2.06 2.52 -7.09
C THR A 14 -1.08 3.23 -6.17
N THR A 15 -1.54 4.23 -5.43
CA THR A 15 -0.74 4.98 -4.46
C THR A 15 -0.52 4.17 -3.19
N VAL A 16 0.64 4.38 -2.56
CA VAL A 16 1.06 3.66 -1.35
C VAL A 16 1.16 4.64 -0.18
N LYS A 17 0.57 4.26 0.95
CA LYS A 17 0.80 4.91 2.23
C LYS A 17 1.79 4.08 3.03
N MET A 18 2.93 4.66 3.36
CA MET A 18 3.93 3.95 4.14
C MET A 18 4.48 4.78 5.28
N MET A 19 5.03 4.11 6.27
CA MET A 19 5.82 4.73 7.32
C MET A 19 7.17 4.03 7.41
N VAL A 20 8.23 4.83 7.48
CA VAL A 20 9.58 4.36 7.79
C VAL A 20 9.96 4.85 9.18
N TYR A 21 10.40 3.94 10.04
CA TYR A 21 10.78 4.32 11.40
C TYR A 21 12.07 3.63 11.86
N GLY A 22 12.75 4.23 12.81
CA GLY A 22 14.02 3.72 13.31
C GLY A 22 14.75 4.76 14.16
N GLN A 23 15.91 4.41 14.69
CA GLN A 23 16.74 5.31 15.48
C GLN A 23 17.21 6.51 14.64
N ALA A 24 17.61 7.60 15.29
CA ALA A 24 18.24 8.72 14.61
C ALA A 24 19.49 8.26 13.83
N GLY A 25 19.75 8.87 12.67
CA GLY A 25 20.89 8.52 11.81
C GLY A 25 20.74 7.21 11.02
N MET A 26 19.54 6.61 10.91
CA MET A 26 19.28 5.39 10.14
C MET A 26 18.79 5.67 8.72
N PHE A 27 19.18 6.77 8.09
CA PHE A 27 18.86 7.13 6.70
C PHE A 27 17.36 7.20 6.35
N LYS A 28 16.48 7.40 7.33
CA LYS A 28 15.02 7.42 7.11
C LYS A 28 14.59 8.49 6.12
N THR A 29 15.01 9.74 6.34
CA THR A 29 14.74 10.89 5.46
C THR A 29 15.22 10.62 4.05
N THR A 30 16.50 10.25 3.86
CA THR A 30 17.07 9.99 2.53
C THR A 30 16.40 8.83 1.83
N THR A 31 15.96 7.80 2.57
CA THR A 31 15.16 6.71 2.02
C THR A 31 13.78 7.20 1.59
N ALA A 32 13.08 7.98 2.40
CA ALA A 32 11.76 8.52 2.04
C ALA A 32 11.84 9.41 0.79
N LEU A 33 12.90 10.21 0.66
CA LEU A 33 13.15 11.08 -0.50
C LEU A 33 13.55 10.34 -1.78
N SER A 34 13.76 9.02 -1.73
CA SER A 34 13.99 8.19 -2.92
C SER A 34 12.68 7.80 -3.65
N ALA A 35 11.56 8.34 -3.23
CA ALA A 35 10.27 8.22 -3.91
C ALA A 35 10.18 9.18 -5.12
N PRO A 36 9.27 8.93 -6.08
CA PRO A 36 9.15 9.79 -7.26
C PRO A 36 8.56 11.16 -6.91
N SER A 37 9.17 12.23 -7.47
CA SER A 37 8.72 13.64 -7.35
C SER A 37 8.25 14.00 -5.94
N PRO A 38 9.12 13.91 -4.91
CA PRO A 38 8.72 14.11 -3.53
C PRO A 38 8.61 15.60 -3.17
N LEU A 39 7.54 15.95 -2.44
CA LEU A 39 7.42 17.17 -1.65
C LEU A 39 7.67 16.80 -0.19
N LEU A 40 8.71 17.38 0.41
CA LEU A 40 9.06 17.20 1.82
C LEU A 40 8.38 18.25 2.69
N LEU A 41 7.56 17.82 3.65
CA LEU A 41 7.11 18.64 4.77
C LEU A 41 8.11 18.43 5.93
N ASP A 42 9.06 19.35 6.08
CA ASP A 42 10.16 19.29 7.06
C ASP A 42 9.76 19.98 8.37
N PHE A 43 9.39 19.18 9.38
CA PHE A 43 8.94 19.66 10.70
C PHE A 43 10.08 19.84 11.71
N ASP A 44 11.27 19.29 11.47
CA ASP A 44 12.39 19.35 12.43
C ASP A 44 13.63 20.04 11.88
N ASN A 45 13.49 20.73 10.74
CA ASN A 45 14.61 21.33 9.99
C ASN A 45 15.71 20.31 9.67
N GLY A 46 15.30 19.07 9.38
CA GLY A 46 16.19 17.94 9.11
C GLY A 46 16.90 18.06 7.78
N VAL A 47 16.29 18.73 6.81
CA VAL A 47 16.81 18.90 5.45
C VAL A 47 18.25 19.43 5.39
N LYS A 48 18.64 20.32 6.31
CA LYS A 48 20.00 20.87 6.41
C LYS A 48 21.10 19.84 6.68
N ARG A 49 20.72 18.63 7.13
CA ARG A 49 21.63 17.50 7.41
C ARG A 49 21.70 16.48 6.28
N VAL A 50 20.86 16.66 5.26
CA VAL A 50 20.76 15.78 4.11
C VAL A 50 21.79 16.21 3.06
N ASN A 51 22.56 15.26 2.52
CA ASN A 51 23.47 15.54 1.42
C ASN A 51 22.68 15.99 0.17
N MET A 52 23.19 16.99 -0.55
CA MET A 52 22.53 17.57 -1.72
C MET A 52 22.17 16.53 -2.80
N SER A 53 22.95 15.46 -2.92
CA SER A 53 22.67 14.36 -3.86
C SER A 53 21.37 13.58 -3.55
N HIS A 54 20.87 13.65 -2.32
CA HIS A 54 19.58 13.09 -1.92
C HIS A 54 18.43 14.10 -2.08
N LEU A 55 18.74 15.37 -2.34
CA LEU A 55 17.77 16.46 -2.50
C LEU A 55 17.53 16.82 -3.97
N ASP A 56 18.18 16.12 -4.90
CA ASP A 56 17.97 16.36 -6.33
C ASP A 56 16.51 16.05 -6.71
N GLY A 57 15.80 17.04 -7.26
CA GLY A 57 14.38 16.95 -7.61
C GLY A 57 13.43 16.90 -6.41
N VAL A 58 13.86 17.34 -5.23
CA VAL A 58 13.04 17.42 -4.00
C VAL A 58 12.66 18.88 -3.73
N ASP A 59 11.36 19.14 -3.66
CA ASP A 59 10.88 20.41 -3.12
C ASP A 59 10.57 20.28 -1.64
N VAL A 60 10.78 21.38 -0.88
CA VAL A 60 10.75 21.35 0.59
C VAL A 60 9.90 22.49 1.13
N VAL A 61 8.98 22.16 2.02
CA VAL A 61 8.29 23.11 2.89
C VAL A 61 8.93 23.02 4.28
N GLN A 62 9.68 24.06 4.67
CA GLN A 62 10.18 24.20 6.04
C GLN A 62 9.03 24.68 6.92
N VAL A 63 8.40 23.76 7.63
CA VAL A 63 7.22 24.05 8.46
C VAL A 63 7.64 24.81 9.70
N SER A 64 7.12 26.03 9.85
CA SER A 64 7.35 26.92 11.03
C SER A 64 6.11 27.03 11.92
N SER A 65 4.92 26.78 11.35
CA SER A 65 3.64 26.78 12.06
C SER A 65 2.70 25.69 11.51
N TRP A 66 1.67 25.35 12.27
CA TRP A 66 0.62 24.44 11.76
C TRP A 66 -0.20 25.08 10.63
N GLN A 67 -0.22 26.39 10.54
CA GLN A 67 -0.87 27.14 9.47
C GLN A 67 -0.21 26.89 8.12
N ASP A 68 1.13 26.79 8.07
CA ASP A 68 1.90 26.52 6.85
C ASP A 68 1.43 25.18 6.21
N VAL A 69 1.13 24.18 7.06
CA VAL A 69 0.58 22.88 6.60
C VAL A 69 -0.79 23.03 5.96
N ARG A 70 -1.63 23.92 6.53
CA ARG A 70 -2.97 24.17 5.96
C ARG A 70 -2.89 24.90 4.63
N GLU A 71 -1.94 25.80 4.50
CA GLU A 71 -1.74 26.59 3.28
C GLU A 71 -1.17 25.73 2.16
N VAL A 72 -0.10 24.96 2.41
CA VAL A 72 0.50 24.09 1.39
C VAL A 72 -0.46 23.03 0.85
N LEU A 73 -1.40 22.54 1.65
CA LEU A 73 -2.43 21.60 1.18
C LEU A 73 -3.48 22.23 0.28
N GLN A 74 -3.48 23.58 0.14
CA GLN A 74 -4.35 24.33 -0.78
C GLN A 74 -3.62 24.79 -2.04
N GLU A 75 -2.29 24.63 -2.09
CA GLU A 75 -1.49 24.93 -3.27
C GLU A 75 -1.69 23.90 -4.40
N ASP A 76 -1.17 24.19 -5.58
CA ASP A 76 -1.12 23.23 -6.68
C ASP A 76 -0.07 22.15 -6.41
N LEU A 77 -0.53 21.00 -5.91
CA LEU A 77 0.30 19.84 -5.66
C LEU A 77 0.44 18.90 -6.86
N SER A 78 -0.10 19.26 -8.02
CA SER A 78 -0.07 18.39 -9.23
C SER A 78 1.33 17.96 -9.67
N PRO A 79 2.42 18.73 -9.50
CA PRO A 79 3.77 18.32 -9.87
C PRO A 79 4.31 17.14 -9.03
N TYR A 80 3.79 16.94 -7.83
CA TYR A 80 4.32 15.96 -6.89
C TYR A 80 3.58 14.64 -6.98
N GLN A 81 4.32 13.53 -6.96
CA GLN A 81 3.77 12.17 -6.89
C GLN A 81 3.77 11.62 -5.46
N THR A 82 4.59 12.20 -4.59
CA THR A 82 4.78 11.75 -3.20
C THR A 82 4.81 12.93 -2.24
N ILE A 83 4.13 12.80 -1.10
CA ILE A 83 4.25 13.71 0.04
C ILE A 83 5.01 12.98 1.14
N VAL A 84 6.11 13.57 1.60
CA VAL A 84 6.93 13.06 2.71
C VAL A 84 6.72 13.93 3.94
N VAL A 85 6.37 13.32 5.07
CA VAL A 85 6.14 14.00 6.36
C VAL A 85 7.27 13.63 7.32
N ASP A 86 8.21 14.53 7.57
CA ASP A 86 9.40 14.27 8.39
C ASP A 86 9.57 15.30 9.54
N THR A 87 9.32 14.89 10.76
CA THR A 87 8.81 13.62 11.24
C THR A 87 7.37 13.75 11.75
N ILE A 88 6.62 12.65 11.69
CA ILE A 88 5.23 12.63 12.18
C ILE A 88 5.14 12.94 13.69
N GLY A 89 6.17 12.59 14.47
CA GLY A 89 6.24 12.94 15.89
C GLY A 89 6.33 14.46 16.09
N LYS A 90 7.19 15.13 15.32
CA LYS A 90 7.30 16.60 15.33
C LYS A 90 6.05 17.29 14.81
N MET A 91 5.45 16.75 13.76
CA MET A 91 4.15 17.23 13.28
C MET A 91 3.11 17.25 14.42
N MET A 92 3.06 16.22 15.28
CA MET A 92 2.18 16.22 16.45
C MET A 92 2.49 17.37 17.42
N ASP A 93 3.76 17.72 17.63
CA ASP A 93 4.14 18.88 18.46
C ASP A 93 3.57 20.19 17.90
N PHE A 94 3.58 20.37 16.56
CA PHE A 94 2.98 21.53 15.90
C PHE A 94 1.46 21.59 16.10
N ILE A 95 0.74 20.45 15.99
CA ILE A 95 -0.69 20.38 16.28
C ILE A 95 -0.97 20.77 17.74
N ILE A 96 -0.20 20.21 18.68
CA ILE A 96 -0.32 20.50 20.11
C ILE A 96 -0.09 21.98 20.36
N THR A 97 0.99 22.56 19.83
CA THR A 97 1.31 23.97 19.99
C THR A 97 0.24 24.88 19.39
N SER A 98 -0.27 24.55 18.22
CA SER A 98 -1.39 25.27 17.58
C SER A 98 -2.64 25.31 18.45
N ARG A 99 -2.91 24.26 19.24
CA ARG A 99 -4.11 24.16 20.08
C ARG A 99 -3.92 24.64 21.51
N CYS A 100 -2.74 24.46 22.05
CA CYS A 100 -2.47 24.70 23.48
C CYS A 100 -1.50 25.89 23.72
N GLY A 101 -0.88 26.43 22.67
CA GLY A 101 0.22 27.38 22.83
C GLY A 101 1.39 26.73 23.58
N THR A 102 1.92 27.44 24.56
CA THR A 102 3.08 26.97 25.37
C THR A 102 2.67 26.11 26.57
N ARG A 103 1.37 25.97 26.88
CA ARG A 103 0.93 25.15 28.00
C ARG A 103 0.88 23.66 27.65
N GLN A 104 1.02 22.82 28.66
CA GLN A 104 0.81 21.37 28.49
C GLN A 104 -0.66 21.06 28.16
N PRO A 105 -0.93 20.09 27.24
CA PRO A 105 -2.28 19.63 26.93
C PRO A 105 -2.96 19.05 28.16
N GLN A 106 -4.20 19.49 28.42
CA GLN A 106 -5.09 18.89 29.43
C GLN A 106 -5.95 17.80 28.78
N ILE A 107 -6.64 16.99 29.58
CA ILE A 107 -7.50 15.90 29.09
C ILE A 107 -8.52 16.38 28.05
N LYS A 108 -9.11 17.57 28.27
CA LYS A 108 -10.08 18.18 27.34
C LYS A 108 -9.51 18.58 25.98
N ASP A 109 -8.20 18.82 25.87
CA ASP A 109 -7.57 19.27 24.64
C ASP A 109 -7.35 18.13 23.64
N TRP A 110 -7.21 16.90 24.15
CA TRP A 110 -6.90 15.73 23.32
C TRP A 110 -7.95 15.39 22.28
N GLY A 111 -9.21 15.75 22.54
CA GLY A 111 -10.30 15.62 21.55
C GLY A 111 -9.99 16.42 20.28
N ALA A 112 -9.70 17.71 20.44
CA ALA A 112 -9.37 18.61 19.34
C ALA A 112 -8.03 18.26 18.65
N ILE A 113 -7.01 17.89 19.43
CA ILE A 113 -5.70 17.46 18.88
C ILE A 113 -5.87 16.22 18.01
N ASN A 114 -6.61 15.21 18.45
CA ASN A 114 -6.88 14.01 17.67
C ASN A 114 -7.74 14.28 16.42
N GLN A 115 -8.69 15.22 16.50
CA GLN A 115 -9.48 15.65 15.33
C GLN A 115 -8.58 16.30 14.27
N GLU A 116 -7.63 17.14 14.69
CA GLU A 116 -6.68 17.79 13.81
C GLU A 116 -5.75 16.79 13.13
N PHE A 117 -5.24 15.82 13.89
CA PHE A 117 -4.45 14.71 13.34
C PHE A 117 -5.24 13.92 12.30
N THR A 118 -6.49 13.58 12.63
CA THR A 118 -7.39 12.85 11.72
C THR A 118 -7.71 13.67 10.46
N TRP A 119 -7.93 14.98 10.61
CA TRP A 119 -8.12 15.88 9.48
C TRP A 119 -6.92 15.83 8.52
N PHE A 120 -5.71 15.97 9.05
CA PHE A 120 -4.48 15.98 8.25
C PHE A 120 -4.27 14.65 7.50
N THR A 121 -4.39 13.52 8.20
CA THR A 121 -4.21 12.20 7.56
C THR A 121 -5.26 11.93 6.48
N ARG A 122 -6.50 12.38 6.68
CA ARG A 122 -7.56 12.31 5.66
C ARG A 122 -7.30 13.25 4.49
N ALA A 123 -6.85 14.49 4.75
CA ALA A 123 -6.49 15.43 3.69
C ALA A 123 -5.39 14.85 2.80
N LEU A 124 -4.32 14.31 3.38
CA LEU A 124 -3.28 13.61 2.62
C LEU A 124 -3.83 12.43 1.82
N SER A 125 -4.74 11.64 2.41
CA SER A 125 -5.35 10.48 1.74
C SER A 125 -6.19 10.87 0.52
N SER A 126 -6.80 12.07 0.53
CA SER A 126 -7.61 12.57 -0.59
C SER A 126 -6.79 13.09 -1.77
N LEU A 127 -5.49 13.31 -1.60
CA LEU A 127 -4.62 13.83 -2.67
C LEU A 127 -4.35 12.82 -3.79
N ASN A 128 -4.65 11.53 -3.57
CA ASN A 128 -4.32 10.45 -4.52
C ASN A 128 -2.83 10.42 -4.88
N LYS A 129 -1.96 10.56 -3.88
CA LYS A 129 -0.50 10.56 -3.97
C LYS A 129 0.08 9.50 -3.04
N ASN A 130 1.33 9.10 -3.29
CA ASN A 130 2.05 8.34 -2.29
C ASN A 130 2.29 9.19 -1.04
N ILE A 131 2.10 8.62 0.13
CA ILE A 131 2.33 9.30 1.40
C ILE A 131 3.37 8.51 2.19
N ILE A 132 4.45 9.19 2.56
CA ILE A 132 5.52 8.57 3.34
C ILE A 132 5.70 9.34 4.64
N PHE A 133 5.38 8.67 5.75
CA PHE A 133 5.66 9.20 7.08
C PHE A 133 7.03 8.73 7.56
N VAL A 134 7.80 9.64 8.11
CA VAL A 134 9.05 9.33 8.80
C VAL A 134 8.82 9.45 10.30
N ALA A 135 9.23 8.44 11.08
CA ALA A 135 9.11 8.44 12.52
C ALA A 135 10.41 8.03 13.21
N HIS A 136 10.66 8.54 14.42
CA HIS A 136 11.63 7.94 15.32
C HIS A 136 11.08 6.61 15.86
N ARG A 137 11.97 5.77 16.38
CA ARG A 137 11.55 4.56 17.09
C ARG A 137 11.29 4.83 18.56
N ASP A 138 10.36 4.11 19.11
CA ASP A 138 10.11 3.92 20.53
C ASP A 138 10.11 2.42 20.85
N THR A 139 9.83 2.06 22.07
CA THR A 139 9.77 0.68 22.53
C THR A 139 8.46 0.41 23.26
N ARG A 140 7.91 -0.79 23.02
CA ARG A 140 6.75 -1.33 23.75
C ARG A 140 7.16 -2.64 24.41
N LYS A 141 6.73 -2.84 25.66
CA LYS A 141 6.88 -4.12 26.35
C LYS A 141 5.73 -5.05 26.00
N GLU A 142 6.06 -6.29 25.57
CA GLU A 142 5.12 -7.37 25.33
C GLU A 142 5.60 -8.60 26.11
N GLY A 143 5.09 -8.76 27.34
CA GLY A 143 5.64 -9.73 28.29
C GLY A 143 7.09 -9.38 28.63
N ASP A 144 8.00 -10.33 28.45
CA ASP A 144 9.44 -10.15 28.68
C ASP A 144 10.18 -9.55 27.46
N GLU A 145 9.54 -9.46 26.31
CA GLU A 145 10.13 -8.92 25.11
C GLU A 145 9.99 -7.39 24.99
N THR A 146 10.92 -6.79 24.26
CA THR A 146 10.87 -5.37 23.93
C THR A 146 10.78 -5.22 22.42
N VAL A 147 9.65 -4.68 21.96
CA VAL A 147 9.36 -4.47 20.55
C VAL A 147 9.61 -3.01 20.17
N PHE A 148 10.30 -2.79 19.06
CA PHE A 148 10.48 -1.47 18.46
C PHE A 148 9.23 -1.05 17.71
N ILE A 149 8.73 0.14 17.98
CA ILE A 149 7.54 0.74 17.38
C ILE A 149 7.84 2.17 16.92
N PRO A 150 7.04 2.75 16.02
CA PRO A 150 7.09 4.20 15.76
C PRO A 150 6.81 5.02 17.02
N ALA A 151 7.59 6.09 17.23
CA ALA A 151 7.43 7.01 18.36
C ALA A 151 6.19 7.90 18.15
N LEU A 152 5.04 7.34 18.43
CA LEU A 152 3.74 8.00 18.39
C LEU A 152 2.94 7.63 19.64
N ARG A 153 2.04 8.52 20.06
CA ARG A 153 1.06 8.18 21.09
C ARG A 153 0.17 7.04 20.62
N GLU A 154 -0.17 6.13 21.52
CA GLU A 154 -0.92 4.91 21.23
C GLU A 154 -2.16 5.15 20.35
N LYS A 155 -2.98 6.15 20.66
CA LYS A 155 -4.18 6.46 19.86
C LYS A 155 -3.85 6.92 18.44
N SER A 156 -2.82 7.76 18.26
CA SER A 156 -2.38 8.22 16.94
C SER A 156 -1.71 7.08 16.17
N TYR A 157 -0.91 6.27 16.85
CA TYR A 157 -0.28 5.08 16.31
C TYR A 157 -1.33 4.10 15.76
N ASN A 158 -2.30 3.68 16.58
CA ASN A 158 -3.34 2.74 16.18
C ASN A 158 -4.20 3.29 15.02
N SER A 159 -4.47 4.59 15.01
CA SER A 159 -5.23 5.23 13.93
C SER A 159 -4.47 5.19 12.60
N ILE A 160 -3.18 5.52 12.59
CA ILE A 160 -2.44 5.62 11.33
C ILE A 160 -1.98 4.27 10.79
N VAL A 161 -1.52 3.35 11.66
CA VAL A 161 -0.99 2.04 11.23
C VAL A 161 -2.05 1.20 10.51
N THR A 162 -3.32 1.32 10.91
CA THR A 162 -4.42 0.64 10.21
C THR A 162 -4.58 1.10 8.75
N GLU A 163 -4.27 2.36 8.47
CA GLU A 163 -4.38 2.96 7.13
C GLU A 163 -3.14 2.76 6.25
N LEU A 164 -2.00 2.37 6.83
CA LEU A 164 -0.77 2.14 6.06
C LEU A 164 -0.88 0.86 5.22
N ASP A 165 -0.25 0.88 4.05
CA ASP A 165 0.06 -0.32 3.25
C ASP A 165 1.36 -0.97 3.73
N LEU A 166 2.34 -0.14 4.11
CA LEU A 166 3.68 -0.58 4.53
C LEU A 166 4.10 0.12 5.82
N LEU A 167 4.63 -0.66 6.76
CA LEU A 167 5.33 -0.16 7.95
C LEU A 167 6.72 -0.78 7.98
N GLY A 168 7.77 0.03 7.76
CA GLY A 168 9.14 -0.42 7.63
C GLY A 168 10.03 0.02 8.80
N TYR A 169 10.59 -0.94 9.52
CA TYR A 169 11.61 -0.70 10.53
C TYR A 169 12.99 -0.60 9.88
N MET A 170 13.67 0.50 10.11
CA MET A 170 15.02 0.75 9.59
C MET A 170 16.08 0.59 10.69
N GLU A 171 17.07 -0.25 10.40
CA GLU A 171 18.26 -0.39 11.22
C GLU A 171 19.52 -0.38 10.35
N ALA A 172 20.66 -0.03 10.94
CA ALA A 172 21.96 -0.13 10.29
C ALA A 172 22.93 -0.91 11.16
N LYS A 173 23.66 -1.81 10.52
CA LYS A 173 24.73 -2.61 11.15
C LYS A 173 26.05 -2.34 10.43
N THR A 174 27.14 -2.33 11.14
CA THR A 174 28.48 -2.28 10.54
C THR A 174 29.02 -3.69 10.44
N GLU A 175 29.25 -4.16 9.22
CA GLU A 175 29.81 -5.47 8.89
C GLU A 175 31.09 -5.24 8.09
N ASN A 176 32.21 -5.75 8.56
CA ASN A 176 33.54 -5.60 7.92
C ASN A 176 33.91 -4.13 7.62
N GLY A 177 33.59 -3.22 8.55
CA GLY A 177 33.84 -1.78 8.38
C GLY A 177 32.87 -1.05 7.44
N VAL A 178 31.94 -1.77 6.79
CA VAL A 178 30.92 -1.18 5.92
C VAL A 178 29.58 -1.10 6.65
N ARG A 179 29.01 0.09 6.69
CA ARG A 179 27.69 0.32 7.27
C ARG A 179 26.60 -0.07 6.26
N LYS A 180 25.83 -1.11 6.59
CA LYS A 180 24.67 -1.55 5.80
C LYS A 180 23.39 -1.11 6.50
N CYS A 181 22.52 -0.44 5.77
CA CYS A 181 21.17 -0.10 6.22
C CYS A 181 20.17 -1.10 5.64
N THR A 182 19.24 -1.56 6.46
CA THR A 182 18.14 -2.44 6.05
C THR A 182 16.81 -1.84 6.47
N ILE A 183 15.76 -2.16 5.70
CA ILE A 183 14.37 -1.92 6.04
C ILE A 183 13.64 -3.25 6.15
N THR A 184 12.92 -3.48 7.23
CA THR A 184 12.13 -4.70 7.50
C THR A 184 10.66 -4.33 7.52
N PHE A 185 9.86 -4.92 6.62
CA PHE A 185 8.43 -4.64 6.48
C PHE A 185 7.55 -5.63 7.24
N ASP A 186 7.96 -6.88 7.40
CA ASP A 186 7.19 -7.84 8.16
C ASP A 186 7.37 -7.62 9.67
N PRO A 187 6.31 -7.82 10.47
CA PRO A 187 6.44 -7.81 11.92
C PRO A 187 7.34 -8.97 12.38
N THR A 188 8.16 -8.70 13.38
CA THR A 188 9.03 -9.69 14.03
C THR A 188 8.88 -9.60 15.54
N THR A 189 9.56 -10.48 16.31
CA THR A 189 9.62 -10.37 17.78
C THR A 189 10.32 -9.10 18.27
N ARG A 190 11.02 -8.37 17.36
CA ARG A 190 11.78 -7.16 17.69
C ARG A 190 11.16 -5.87 17.20
N ASN A 191 10.32 -5.91 16.18
CA ASN A 191 9.76 -4.72 15.55
C ASN A 191 8.35 -4.94 15.03
N ASP A 192 7.53 -3.91 15.13
CA ASP A 192 6.29 -3.84 14.39
C ASP A 192 6.57 -3.65 12.89
N GLY A 193 5.68 -4.21 12.07
CA GLY A 193 5.76 -4.14 10.62
C GLY A 193 4.41 -4.31 9.96
N LYS A 194 4.32 -3.93 8.68
CA LYS A 194 3.15 -4.19 7.82
C LYS A 194 3.61 -4.28 6.36
N ASN A 195 3.15 -5.31 5.67
CA ASN A 195 3.54 -5.59 4.29
C ASN A 195 2.35 -6.09 3.48
N THR A 196 1.48 -5.19 3.05
CA THR A 196 0.33 -5.55 2.19
C THR A 196 0.66 -5.52 0.71
N CYS A 197 1.87 -5.07 0.35
CA CYS A 197 2.34 -4.98 -1.03
C CYS A 197 3.11 -6.23 -1.51
N ASN A 198 3.20 -7.28 -0.69
CA ASN A 198 3.95 -8.52 -0.98
C ASN A 198 5.43 -8.26 -1.32
N LEU A 199 6.05 -7.31 -0.66
CA LEU A 199 7.49 -7.05 -0.80
C LEU A 199 8.31 -8.10 -0.04
N PRO A 200 9.62 -8.25 -0.34
CA PRO A 200 10.52 -9.01 0.53
C PRO A 200 10.46 -8.51 1.97
N SER A 201 10.45 -9.44 2.94
CA SER A 201 10.37 -9.13 4.37
C SER A 201 11.42 -8.10 4.81
N GLN A 202 12.65 -8.26 4.31
CA GLN A 202 13.76 -7.35 4.57
C GLN A 202 14.47 -6.98 3.26
N MET A 203 14.87 -5.73 3.15
CA MET A 203 15.57 -5.20 1.97
C MET A 203 16.77 -4.35 2.41
N VAL A 204 17.86 -4.41 1.63
CA VAL A 204 19.02 -3.53 1.83
C VAL A 204 18.73 -2.20 1.16
N VAL A 205 18.86 -1.10 1.92
CA VAL A 205 18.81 0.25 1.40
C VAL A 205 20.21 0.64 0.94
N PRO A 206 20.43 0.93 -0.35
CA PRO A 206 21.75 1.23 -0.87
C PRO A 206 22.29 2.55 -0.30
N ASN A 207 23.59 2.59 -0.01
CA ASN A 207 24.29 3.86 0.14
C ASN A 207 24.65 4.37 -1.27
N ILE A 208 24.15 5.54 -1.63
CA ILE A 208 24.40 6.16 -2.95
C ILE A 208 25.58 7.14 -2.94
N LEU A 209 26.29 7.24 -1.83
CA LEU A 209 27.45 8.14 -1.69
C LEU A 209 28.73 7.34 -1.50
N ASP A 210 29.82 7.80 -2.12
CA ASP A 210 31.18 7.35 -1.83
C ASP A 210 31.71 7.89 -0.48
N ALA A 211 32.95 7.56 -0.13
CA ALA A 211 33.59 8.02 1.11
C ALA A 211 33.83 9.55 1.14
N GLN A 212 33.81 10.20 0.00
CA GLN A 212 33.98 11.64 -0.19
C GLN A 212 32.64 12.40 -0.21
N GLY A 213 31.52 11.65 -0.23
CA GLY A 213 30.15 12.21 -0.27
C GLY A 213 29.65 12.51 -1.69
N ASN A 214 30.32 12.01 -2.73
CA ASN A 214 29.86 12.14 -4.10
C ASN A 214 28.85 11.06 -4.47
N PRO A 215 27.84 11.36 -5.31
CA PRO A 215 26.86 10.38 -5.72
C PRO A 215 27.48 9.30 -6.62
N THR A 216 27.22 8.04 -6.28
CA THR A 216 27.61 6.86 -7.07
C THR A 216 26.40 6.22 -7.78
N ALA A 217 25.19 6.60 -7.37
CA ALA A 217 23.92 6.13 -7.93
C ALA A 217 22.83 7.18 -7.70
N LYS A 218 21.69 7.01 -8.40
CA LYS A 218 20.49 7.81 -8.18
C LYS A 218 19.81 7.38 -6.87
N ASN A 219 19.18 8.34 -6.19
CA ASN A 219 18.37 8.08 -5.00
C ASN A 219 16.94 7.67 -5.43
N ASP A 220 16.73 6.40 -5.74
CA ASP A 220 15.47 5.88 -6.29
C ASP A 220 14.98 4.57 -5.64
N PHE A 221 15.47 4.25 -4.44
CA PHE A 221 15.15 3.00 -3.76
C PHE A 221 13.64 2.76 -3.60
N ILE A 222 12.89 3.72 -3.07
CA ILE A 222 11.43 3.60 -2.92
C ILE A 222 10.77 3.46 -4.28
N GLN A 223 11.16 4.27 -5.26
CA GLN A 223 10.60 4.21 -6.61
C GLN A 223 10.82 2.82 -7.24
N GLU A 224 12.05 2.31 -7.26
CA GLU A 224 12.42 1.12 -8.02
C GLU A 224 12.17 -0.19 -7.24
N LYS A 225 12.31 -0.19 -5.91
CA LYS A 225 12.26 -1.40 -5.09
C LYS A 225 10.97 -1.57 -4.31
N VAL A 226 10.17 -0.51 -4.14
CA VAL A 226 8.90 -0.55 -3.41
C VAL A 226 7.72 -0.32 -4.35
N LEU A 227 7.65 0.85 -5.00
CA LEU A 227 6.48 1.23 -5.80
C LEU A 227 6.36 0.45 -7.09
N LYS A 228 7.44 0.31 -7.85
CA LYS A 228 7.44 -0.38 -9.14
C LYS A 228 7.08 -1.88 -9.05
N PRO A 229 7.62 -2.68 -8.10
CA PRO A 229 7.15 -4.05 -7.89
C PRO A 229 5.68 -4.13 -7.50
N TYR A 230 5.19 -3.25 -6.64
CA TYR A 230 3.79 -3.18 -6.25
C TYR A 230 2.87 -2.88 -7.45
N HIS A 231 3.22 -1.86 -8.25
CA HIS A 231 2.46 -1.53 -9.47
C HIS A 231 2.44 -2.69 -10.47
N ASN A 232 3.58 -3.37 -10.64
CA ASN A 232 3.64 -4.55 -11.53
C ASN A 232 2.70 -5.66 -11.03
N MET A 233 2.69 -5.92 -9.72
CA MET A 233 1.78 -6.91 -9.12
C MET A 233 0.30 -6.53 -9.35
N LEU A 234 -0.07 -5.25 -9.17
CA LEU A 234 -1.44 -4.78 -9.43
C LEU A 234 -1.82 -4.93 -10.90
N ASN A 235 -0.91 -4.60 -11.83
CA ASN A 235 -1.14 -4.77 -13.26
C ASN A 235 -1.35 -6.23 -13.66
N VAL A 236 -0.55 -7.16 -13.11
CA VAL A 236 -0.74 -8.61 -13.35
C VAL A 236 -2.12 -9.05 -12.84
N LYS A 237 -2.50 -8.68 -11.63
CA LYS A 237 -3.83 -9.00 -11.08
C LYS A 237 -4.97 -8.45 -11.95
N LYS A 238 -4.83 -7.23 -12.45
CA LYS A 238 -5.80 -6.62 -13.36
C LYS A 238 -5.94 -7.40 -14.66
N GLN A 239 -4.82 -7.77 -15.28
CA GLN A 239 -4.82 -8.57 -16.51
C GLN A 239 -5.45 -9.97 -16.30
N GLU A 240 -5.15 -10.63 -15.19
CA GLU A 240 -5.78 -11.91 -14.84
C GLU A 240 -7.29 -11.78 -14.65
N GLN A 241 -7.73 -10.70 -14.03
CA GLN A 241 -9.14 -10.40 -13.83
C GLN A 241 -9.87 -10.12 -15.15
N GLU A 242 -9.26 -9.35 -16.06
CA GLU A 242 -9.80 -9.07 -17.39
C GLU A 242 -9.94 -10.38 -18.20
N LYS A 243 -8.92 -11.25 -18.18
CA LYS A 243 -8.98 -12.58 -18.80
C LYS A 243 -10.08 -13.44 -18.20
N TYR A 244 -10.20 -13.47 -16.86
CA TYR A 244 -11.26 -14.20 -16.18
C TYR A 244 -12.66 -13.75 -16.62
N MET A 245 -12.88 -12.43 -16.68
CA MET A 245 -14.16 -11.88 -17.11
C MET A 245 -14.50 -12.26 -18.55
N LYS A 246 -13.54 -12.16 -19.46
CA LYS A 246 -13.71 -12.56 -20.88
C LYS A 246 -14.08 -14.02 -21.01
N VAL A 247 -13.33 -14.92 -20.38
CA VAL A 247 -13.63 -16.38 -20.42
C VAL A 247 -14.99 -16.69 -19.80
N MET A 248 -15.35 -16.01 -18.70
CA MET A 248 -16.67 -16.22 -18.08
C MET A 248 -17.84 -15.73 -18.96
N GLU A 249 -17.63 -14.68 -19.76
CA GLU A 249 -18.60 -14.20 -20.74
C GLU A 249 -18.75 -15.23 -21.87
N GLU A 250 -17.65 -15.69 -22.47
CA GLU A 250 -17.65 -16.74 -23.50
C GLU A 250 -18.34 -18.02 -23.02
N ILE A 251 -18.09 -18.47 -21.78
CA ILE A 251 -18.76 -19.65 -21.19
C ILE A 251 -20.26 -19.41 -21.02
N LYS A 252 -20.66 -18.22 -20.53
CA LYS A 252 -22.11 -17.92 -20.37
C LYS A 252 -22.84 -17.87 -21.70
N ASP A 253 -22.21 -17.27 -22.70
CA ASP A 253 -22.80 -17.20 -24.05
C ASP A 253 -22.95 -18.58 -24.66
N ALA A 254 -21.95 -19.44 -24.52
CA ALA A 254 -22.02 -20.83 -24.95
C ALA A 254 -23.10 -21.63 -24.20
N ILE A 255 -23.25 -21.45 -22.88
CA ILE A 255 -24.30 -22.08 -22.08
C ILE A 255 -25.71 -21.56 -22.49
N ALA A 256 -25.84 -20.29 -22.83
CA ALA A 256 -27.10 -19.67 -23.26
C ALA A 256 -27.62 -20.29 -24.58
N GLN A 257 -26.72 -20.76 -25.45
CA GLN A 257 -27.07 -21.43 -26.70
C GLN A 257 -27.58 -22.88 -26.52
N ILE A 258 -27.43 -23.46 -25.31
CA ILE A 258 -27.90 -24.81 -25.03
C ILE A 258 -29.41 -24.81 -24.89
N SER A 259 -30.11 -25.51 -25.84
CA SER A 259 -31.57 -25.61 -25.88
C SER A 259 -32.08 -27.04 -25.71
N ASP A 260 -31.21 -28.05 -25.87
CA ASP A 260 -31.59 -29.46 -25.90
C ASP A 260 -30.49 -30.41 -25.34
N ALA A 261 -30.74 -31.69 -25.38
CA ALA A 261 -29.85 -32.74 -24.88
C ALA A 261 -28.55 -32.87 -25.70
N ASP A 262 -28.63 -32.65 -27.01
CA ASP A 262 -27.47 -32.77 -27.90
C ASP A 262 -26.49 -31.59 -27.64
N GLY A 263 -27.02 -30.37 -27.52
CA GLY A 263 -26.25 -29.19 -27.13
C GLY A 263 -25.60 -29.32 -25.76
N ALA A 264 -26.34 -29.86 -24.77
CA ALA A 264 -25.80 -30.13 -23.45
C ALA A 264 -24.68 -31.18 -23.49
N THR A 265 -24.84 -32.25 -24.27
CA THR A 265 -23.82 -33.29 -24.45
C THR A 265 -22.56 -32.73 -25.10
N ALA A 266 -22.67 -31.91 -26.15
CA ALA A 266 -21.55 -31.28 -26.82
C ALA A 266 -20.77 -30.32 -25.91
N PHE A 267 -21.47 -29.64 -25.00
CA PHE A 267 -20.86 -28.69 -24.08
C PHE A 267 -19.94 -29.35 -23.03
N VAL A 268 -20.16 -30.64 -22.69
CA VAL A 268 -19.29 -31.39 -21.74
C VAL A 268 -17.85 -31.44 -22.20
N ASP A 269 -17.59 -31.56 -23.49
CA ASP A 269 -16.22 -31.53 -24.05
C ASP A 269 -15.79 -30.10 -24.34
N MET A 270 -16.72 -29.25 -24.74
CA MET A 270 -16.44 -27.85 -25.07
C MET A 270 -15.95 -27.06 -23.87
N ILE A 271 -16.51 -27.28 -22.67
CA ILE A 271 -16.13 -26.52 -21.47
C ILE A 271 -14.65 -26.63 -21.16
N ASN A 272 -13.98 -27.73 -21.48
CA ASN A 272 -12.55 -27.89 -21.20
C ASN A 272 -11.64 -27.21 -22.25
N LYS A 273 -12.21 -26.67 -23.34
CA LYS A 273 -11.47 -26.03 -24.44
C LYS A 273 -11.35 -24.51 -24.28
N PHE A 274 -12.08 -23.92 -23.33
CA PHE A 274 -11.91 -22.48 -23.00
C PHE A 274 -10.54 -22.24 -22.36
N ASP A 275 -10.00 -21.03 -22.54
CA ASP A 275 -8.73 -20.60 -21.92
C ASP A 275 -8.96 -20.24 -20.44
N HIS A 276 -9.13 -21.27 -19.60
CA HIS A 276 -9.53 -21.11 -18.22
C HIS A 276 -8.52 -20.35 -17.38
N VAL A 277 -9.01 -19.41 -16.54
CA VAL A 277 -8.25 -18.64 -15.57
C VAL A 277 -8.90 -18.74 -14.21
N GLY A 278 -8.11 -18.99 -13.17
CA GLY A 278 -8.58 -19.07 -11.78
C GLY A 278 -9.71 -20.10 -11.61
N SER A 279 -10.86 -19.68 -11.08
CA SER A 279 -12.02 -20.54 -10.84
C SER A 279 -13.00 -20.65 -12.01
N SER A 280 -12.66 -20.16 -13.22
CA SER A 280 -13.59 -20.07 -14.34
C SER A 280 -14.15 -21.44 -14.77
N LEU A 281 -13.33 -22.51 -14.75
CA LEU A 281 -13.79 -23.87 -15.05
C LEU A 281 -14.83 -24.36 -14.03
N ALA A 282 -14.54 -24.20 -12.73
CA ALA A 282 -15.45 -24.64 -11.68
C ALA A 282 -16.77 -23.85 -11.73
N LYS A 283 -16.68 -22.53 -11.95
CA LYS A 283 -17.86 -21.67 -12.06
C LYS A 283 -18.65 -21.95 -13.33
N GLY A 284 -17.99 -22.19 -14.45
CA GLY A 284 -18.59 -22.59 -15.71
C GLY A 284 -19.38 -23.92 -15.59
N ARG A 285 -18.76 -24.92 -14.94
CA ARG A 285 -19.45 -26.18 -14.63
C ARG A 285 -20.68 -26.00 -13.76
N GLN A 286 -20.62 -25.14 -12.75
CA GLN A 286 -21.76 -24.81 -11.89
C GLN A 286 -22.91 -24.19 -12.70
N LEU A 287 -22.61 -23.24 -13.59
CA LEU A 287 -23.60 -22.58 -14.45
C LEU A 287 -24.20 -23.57 -15.44
N PHE A 288 -23.40 -24.45 -16.03
CA PHE A 288 -23.86 -25.50 -16.92
C PHE A 288 -24.81 -26.48 -16.20
N LEU A 289 -24.48 -26.95 -14.99
CA LEU A 289 -25.36 -27.81 -14.20
C LEU A 289 -26.70 -27.13 -13.88
N ALA A 290 -26.70 -25.83 -13.61
CA ALA A 290 -27.94 -25.09 -13.42
C ALA A 290 -28.78 -25.05 -14.72
N LYS A 291 -28.14 -24.87 -15.88
CA LYS A 291 -28.81 -24.84 -17.18
C LYS A 291 -29.43 -26.19 -17.56
N VAL A 292 -28.71 -27.32 -17.38
CA VAL A 292 -29.25 -28.65 -17.66
C VAL A 292 -30.40 -29.05 -16.72
N ALA A 293 -30.33 -28.57 -15.46
CA ALA A 293 -31.45 -28.75 -14.51
C ALA A 293 -32.68 -27.94 -14.92
N GLU A 294 -32.51 -26.68 -15.40
CA GLU A 294 -33.58 -25.85 -15.97
C GLU A 294 -34.26 -26.53 -17.14
N LEU A 295 -33.49 -27.22 -18.01
CA LEU A 295 -33.99 -27.93 -19.19
C LEU A 295 -34.55 -29.31 -18.85
N GLY A 296 -34.52 -29.77 -17.60
CA GLY A 296 -34.98 -31.10 -17.18
C GLY A 296 -34.16 -32.25 -17.76
N LEU A 297 -32.86 -32.02 -18.01
CA LEU A 297 -31.97 -33.00 -18.60
C LEU A 297 -31.18 -33.76 -17.51
N ILE A 298 -31.03 -35.09 -17.74
CA ILE A 298 -30.29 -36.00 -16.85
C ILE A 298 -29.12 -36.62 -17.62
N TRP A 299 -27.95 -36.70 -16.97
CA TRP A 299 -26.79 -37.37 -17.53
C TRP A 299 -26.86 -38.88 -17.43
N ASP A 300 -26.73 -39.58 -18.56
CA ASP A 300 -26.55 -41.02 -18.60
C ASP A 300 -25.07 -41.38 -18.66
N ALA A 301 -24.59 -42.02 -17.62
CA ALA A 301 -23.17 -42.40 -17.50
C ALA A 301 -22.77 -43.55 -18.46
N LYS A 302 -23.75 -44.35 -18.97
CA LYS A 302 -23.46 -45.45 -19.89
C LYS A 302 -23.25 -44.95 -21.31
N THR A 303 -24.12 -44.08 -21.78
CA THR A 303 -24.06 -43.49 -23.13
C THR A 303 -23.17 -42.26 -23.17
N LYS A 304 -22.82 -41.67 -22.02
CA LYS A 304 -22.14 -40.40 -21.86
C LYS A 304 -22.83 -39.22 -22.56
N THR A 305 -24.15 -39.19 -22.45
CA THR A 305 -25.02 -38.17 -23.06
C THR A 305 -26.02 -37.64 -22.05
N TYR A 306 -26.54 -36.42 -22.30
CA TYR A 306 -27.73 -35.92 -21.62
C TYR A 306 -29.02 -36.44 -22.34
N GLY A 307 -30.07 -36.71 -21.56
CA GLY A 307 -31.38 -37.07 -22.04
C GLY A 307 -32.48 -36.43 -21.19
N LYS A 308 -33.73 -36.42 -21.66
CA LYS A 308 -34.86 -35.98 -20.83
C LYS A 308 -35.09 -36.99 -19.70
N ALA A 309 -35.46 -36.46 -18.53
CA ALA A 309 -35.96 -37.29 -17.46
C ALA A 309 -37.18 -38.12 -17.96
N ALA A 310 -37.15 -39.45 -17.75
CA ALA A 310 -38.26 -40.34 -18.13
C ALA A 310 -39.48 -40.08 -17.26
#